data_2c1a372a0240eb6b647620db8c3df593
#
_entry.id   2c1a372a0240eb6b647620db8c3df593
#
_cell.length_a   1.000
_cell.length_b   1.000
_cell.length_c   1.000
_cell.angle_alpha   90.00
_cell.angle_beta   90.00
_cell.angle_gamma   90.00
#
_symmetry.space_group_name_H-M   'P 1'
#
loop_
_entity.id
_entity.type
_entity.pdbx_description
1 polymer ?
#
loop_
_entity_poly.entity_id
_entity_poly.type
_entity_poly.pdbx_seq_one_letter_code
_entity_poly.pdbx_strand_id
1 'polypeptide(L)'
;SDVCSSDLFPTSDLDRAKAAMDRVGVPYRTGWVATGDWFATDTPRAHWIADTFHPLLCDMEGCADAQVCLRNGVPFMSVKSVSDCLFEHHDFVFNFPTAMRDLNRVVMAFVDRLEA
;
A
#
# COMPACT_ATOMS: atom_id res chain seq x y z
N SER A 1 0.12 -19.11 8.16
CA SER A 1 -0.27 -17.74 8.43
C SER A 1 -0.74 -17.08 7.15
N ASP A 2 -1.90 -16.41 7.21
CA ASP A 2 -2.49 -15.70 6.06
C ASP A 2 -1.92 -14.29 5.88
N VAL A 3 -0.86 -13.95 6.61
CA VAL A 3 -0.23 -12.64 6.54
C VAL A 3 1.08 -12.75 5.78
N CYS A 4 1.23 -11.91 4.77
CA CYS A 4 2.44 -11.81 3.97
C CYS A 4 3.04 -10.42 4.15
N SER A 5 4.35 -10.36 4.32
CA SER A 5 5.10 -9.11 4.49
C SER A 5 5.84 -8.78 3.20
N SER A 6 6.04 -7.51 2.92
CA SER A 6 6.85 -7.07 1.78
C SER A 6 8.33 -7.45 1.90
N ASP A 7 8.79 -7.94 3.03
CA ASP A 7 10.12 -8.56 3.19
C ASP A 7 10.35 -9.71 2.21
N LEU A 8 9.29 -10.49 1.99
CA LEU A 8 9.34 -11.66 1.13
C LEU A 8 9.29 -11.30 -0.36
N PHE A 9 8.78 -10.13 -0.67
CA PHE A 9 8.55 -9.67 -2.03
C PHE A 9 9.04 -8.22 -2.17
N PRO A 10 10.34 -8.04 -2.42
CA PRO A 10 10.90 -6.70 -2.56
C PRO A 10 10.26 -5.97 -3.73
N THR A 11 10.05 -4.68 -3.58
CA THR A 11 9.45 -3.83 -4.59
C THR A 11 10.52 -3.23 -5.50
N SER A 12 10.10 -2.83 -6.69
CA SER A 12 10.94 -2.13 -7.66
C SER A 12 10.45 -0.69 -7.84
N ASP A 13 11.31 0.14 -8.42
CA ASP A 13 10.98 1.51 -8.85
C ASP A 13 10.50 2.46 -7.74
N LEU A 14 10.87 2.19 -6.49
CA LEU A 14 10.51 3.07 -5.37
C LEU A 14 10.99 4.51 -5.58
N ASP A 15 12.17 4.71 -6.12
CA ASP A 15 12.72 6.06 -6.33
C ASP A 15 11.89 6.84 -7.35
N ARG A 16 11.40 6.19 -8.39
CA ARG A 16 10.49 6.79 -9.38
C ARG A 16 9.15 7.15 -8.76
N ALA A 17 8.62 6.29 -7.90
CA ALA A 17 7.38 6.56 -7.19
C ALA A 17 7.52 7.76 -6.24
N LYS A 18 8.60 7.81 -5.48
CA LYS A 18 8.88 8.96 -4.60
C LYS A 18 8.98 10.27 -5.39
N ALA A 19 9.68 10.24 -6.52
CA ALA A 19 9.80 11.41 -7.39
C ALA A 19 8.44 11.86 -7.94
N ALA A 20 7.57 10.92 -8.29
CA ALA A 20 6.21 11.24 -8.74
C ALA A 20 5.38 11.90 -7.63
N MET A 21 5.47 11.39 -6.42
CA MET A 21 4.76 11.95 -5.26
C MET A 21 5.25 13.36 -4.93
N ASP A 22 6.57 13.57 -4.97
CA ASP A 22 7.17 14.89 -4.76
C ASP A 22 6.70 15.89 -5.82
N ARG A 23 6.61 15.44 -7.07
CA ARG A 23 6.16 16.28 -8.19
C ARG A 23 4.73 16.77 -8.02
N VAL A 24 3.83 15.95 -7.53
CA VAL A 24 2.43 16.33 -7.31
C VAL A 24 2.18 16.94 -5.93
N GLY A 25 3.20 16.97 -5.08
CA GLY A 25 3.11 17.57 -3.74
C GLY A 25 2.27 16.79 -2.74
N VAL A 26 2.14 15.47 -2.93
CA VAL A 26 1.40 14.61 -2.01
C VAL A 26 2.37 14.03 -0.97
N PRO A 27 2.09 14.21 0.33
CA PRO A 27 2.87 13.56 1.38
C PRO A 27 2.76 12.04 1.29
N TYR A 28 3.85 11.33 1.55
CA TYR A 28 3.86 9.86 1.46
C TYR A 28 4.74 9.23 2.53
N ARG A 29 4.54 7.94 2.72
CA ARG A 29 5.41 7.08 3.52
C ARG A 29 5.75 5.83 2.73
N THR A 30 6.90 5.23 3.04
CA THR A 30 7.26 3.90 2.57
C THR A 30 7.29 2.95 3.76
N GLY A 31 6.88 1.73 3.55
CA GLY A 31 6.85 0.74 4.62
C GLY A 31 6.29 -0.59 4.16
N TRP A 32 6.09 -1.47 5.13
CA TRP A 32 5.60 -2.82 4.92
C TRP A 32 4.09 -2.85 4.79
N VAL A 33 3.59 -3.76 3.97
CA VAL A 33 2.16 -4.05 3.83
C VAL A 33 1.90 -5.46 4.34
N ALA A 34 0.96 -5.59 5.25
CA ALA A 34 0.46 -6.90 5.69
C ALA A 34 -0.78 -7.26 4.89
N THR A 35 -0.74 -8.41 4.22
CA THR A 35 -1.86 -8.89 3.40
C THR A 35 -2.51 -10.10 4.06
N GLY A 36 -3.83 -10.11 4.11
CA GLY A 36 -4.60 -11.24 4.64
C GLY A 36 -6.01 -11.29 4.06
N ASP A 37 -6.60 -12.50 4.08
CA ASP A 37 -7.95 -12.76 3.55
C ASP A 37 -9.03 -12.35 4.55
N TRP A 38 -8.97 -11.14 5.08
CA TRP A 38 -9.93 -10.64 6.06
C TRP A 38 -10.02 -9.12 5.99
N PHE A 39 -11.22 -8.60 6.24
CA PHE A 39 -11.39 -7.16 6.35
C PHE A 39 -10.88 -6.71 7.73
N ALA A 40 -9.80 -5.94 7.74
CA ALA A 40 -9.14 -5.53 8.97
C ALA A 40 -10.00 -4.53 9.74
N THR A 41 -10.26 -4.85 11.00
CA THR A 41 -10.95 -3.99 11.96
C THR A 41 -10.17 -3.99 13.28
N ASP A 42 -10.52 -3.12 14.20
CA ASP A 42 -9.88 -3.04 15.52
C ASP A 42 -10.23 -4.28 16.35
N THR A 43 -9.39 -5.30 16.24
CA THR A 43 -9.53 -6.59 16.91
C THR A 43 -8.21 -7.01 17.53
N PRO A 44 -8.20 -8.01 18.46
CA PRO A 44 -6.94 -8.55 18.99
C PRO A 44 -5.99 -9.06 17.88
N ARG A 45 -6.53 -9.61 16.78
CA ARG A 45 -5.73 -10.05 15.64
C ARG A 45 -5.03 -8.87 14.96
N ALA A 46 -5.72 -7.75 14.78
CA ALA A 46 -5.13 -6.54 14.19
C ALA A 46 -3.98 -6.00 15.04
N HIS A 47 -4.17 -5.95 16.36
CA HIS A 47 -3.12 -5.54 17.29
C HIS A 47 -1.93 -6.50 17.27
N TRP A 48 -2.18 -7.81 17.21
CA TRP A 48 -1.11 -8.80 17.10
C TRP A 48 -0.29 -8.62 15.83
N ILE A 49 -0.95 -8.38 14.69
CA ILE A 49 -0.26 -8.12 13.42
C ILE A 49 0.58 -6.85 13.50
N ALA A 50 0.01 -5.78 14.03
CA ALA A 50 0.71 -4.50 14.18
C ALA A 50 1.97 -4.65 15.05
N ASP A 51 1.85 -5.34 16.16
CA ASP A 51 2.94 -5.50 17.12
C ASP A 51 4.02 -6.49 16.64
N THR A 52 3.62 -7.48 15.85
CA THR A 52 4.54 -8.54 15.38
C THR A 52 5.31 -8.14 14.14
N PHE A 53 4.64 -7.56 13.15
CA PHE A 53 5.24 -7.28 11.84
C PHE A 53 5.50 -5.80 11.59
N HIS A 54 4.97 -4.91 12.41
CA HIS A 54 5.09 -3.45 12.28
C HIS A 54 4.74 -2.94 10.87
N PRO A 55 3.66 -3.38 10.24
CA PRO A 55 3.29 -2.92 8.91
C PRO A 55 2.80 -1.47 8.97
N LEU A 56 2.99 -0.75 7.87
CA LEU A 56 2.45 0.58 7.72
C LEU A 56 0.94 0.52 7.47
N LEU A 57 0.48 -0.49 6.74
CA LEU A 57 -0.93 -0.70 6.43
C LEU A 57 -1.24 -2.18 6.18
N CYS A 58 -2.54 -2.47 6.10
CA CYS A 58 -3.06 -3.79 5.76
C CYS A 58 -3.88 -3.73 4.48
N ASP A 59 -3.81 -4.79 3.68
CA ASP A 59 -4.66 -4.97 2.52
C ASP A 59 -5.09 -6.44 2.37
N MET A 60 -5.79 -6.76 1.30
CA MET A 60 -6.31 -8.11 1.07
C MET A 60 -5.73 -8.77 -0.20
N GLU A 61 -5.01 -8.05 -1.05
CA GLU A 61 -4.58 -8.54 -2.36
C GLU A 61 -3.08 -8.41 -2.64
N GLY A 62 -2.40 -7.48 -2.00
CA GLY A 62 -1.04 -7.08 -2.38
C GLY A 62 -0.04 -8.21 -2.42
N CYS A 63 -0.08 -9.12 -1.46
CA CYS A 63 0.84 -10.26 -1.44
C CYS A 63 0.57 -11.24 -2.58
N ALA A 64 -0.69 -11.50 -2.91
CA ALA A 64 -1.05 -12.38 -4.01
C ALA A 64 -0.55 -11.80 -5.35
N ASP A 65 -0.74 -10.51 -5.57
CA ASP A 65 -0.25 -9.82 -6.75
C ASP A 65 1.27 -9.89 -6.83
N ALA A 66 1.96 -9.63 -5.73
CA ALA A 66 3.41 -9.70 -5.65
C ALA A 66 3.94 -11.12 -5.96
N GLN A 67 3.27 -12.16 -5.45
CA GLN A 67 3.64 -13.54 -5.72
C GLN A 67 3.54 -13.88 -7.21
N VAL A 68 2.46 -13.49 -7.85
CA VAL A 68 2.27 -13.73 -9.29
C VAL A 68 3.34 -13.01 -10.09
N CYS A 69 3.62 -11.75 -9.78
CA CYS A 69 4.65 -10.97 -10.44
C CYS A 69 6.03 -11.62 -10.27
N LEU A 70 6.38 -12.03 -9.06
CA LEU A 70 7.66 -12.67 -8.78
C LEU A 70 7.83 -13.96 -9.59
N ARG A 71 6.80 -14.80 -9.64
CA ARG A 71 6.85 -16.06 -10.38
C ARG A 71 6.99 -15.89 -11.90
N ASN A 72 6.56 -14.75 -12.41
CA ASN A 72 6.59 -14.46 -13.84
C ASN A 72 7.71 -13.47 -14.22
N GLY A 73 8.59 -13.13 -13.29
CA GLY A 73 9.69 -12.21 -13.56
C GLY A 73 9.23 -10.79 -13.86
N VAL A 74 8.08 -10.39 -13.37
CA VAL A 74 7.52 -9.05 -13.57
C VAL A 74 7.82 -8.18 -12.35
N PRO A 75 8.41 -6.99 -12.54
CA PRO A 75 8.61 -6.04 -11.44
C PRO A 75 7.27 -5.67 -10.77
N PHE A 76 7.30 -5.51 -9.46
CA PHE A 76 6.11 -5.19 -8.68
C PHE A 76 6.36 -4.01 -7.75
N MET A 77 5.37 -3.15 -7.65
CA MET A 77 5.32 -2.07 -6.66
C MET A 77 3.85 -1.79 -6.32
N SER A 78 3.58 -1.45 -5.08
CA SER A 78 2.24 -1.06 -4.64
C SER A 78 2.24 0.39 -4.18
N VAL A 79 1.28 1.16 -4.69
CA VAL A 79 0.97 2.52 -4.24
C VAL A 79 -0.43 2.50 -3.66
N LYS A 80 -0.54 2.91 -2.40
CA LYS A 80 -1.80 2.83 -1.66
C LYS A 80 -2.19 4.21 -1.14
N SER A 81 -3.46 4.51 -1.19
CA SER A 81 -4.03 5.64 -0.46
C SER A 81 -4.84 5.09 0.71
N VAL A 82 -4.60 5.64 1.89
CA VAL A 82 -5.26 5.19 3.11
C VAL A 82 -6.62 5.86 3.22
N SER A 83 -7.66 5.07 3.35
CA SER A 83 -9.04 5.55 3.49
C SER A 83 -9.48 5.66 4.94
N ASP A 84 -8.92 4.82 5.81
CA ASP A 84 -9.27 4.78 7.22
C ASP A 84 -8.11 4.24 8.07
N CYS A 85 -8.14 4.52 9.36
CA CYS A 85 -7.19 4.01 10.34
C CYS A 85 -7.89 3.04 11.28
N LEU A 86 -7.28 1.86 11.51
CA LEU A 86 -7.89 0.81 12.34
C LEU A 86 -8.07 1.21 13.80
N PHE A 87 -7.11 1.95 14.34
CA PHE A 87 -7.06 2.29 15.76
C PHE A 87 -7.46 3.74 16.05
N GLU A 88 -7.81 4.48 15.00
CA GLU A 88 -8.33 5.83 15.08
C GLU A 88 -9.70 5.85 14.40
N HIS A 89 -10.70 6.43 15.05
CA HIS A 89 -12.07 6.43 14.53
C HIS A 89 -12.24 7.50 13.45
N HIS A 90 -11.78 7.20 12.23
CA HIS A 90 -12.03 8.02 11.06
C HIS A 90 -13.15 7.42 10.21
N ASP A 91 -13.97 8.29 9.63
CA ASP A 91 -15.06 7.86 8.77
C ASP A 91 -14.54 7.53 7.36
N PHE A 92 -14.55 6.26 7.02
CA PHE A 92 -14.15 5.75 5.71
C PHE A 92 -14.89 6.44 4.56
N VAL A 93 -16.20 6.63 4.70
CA VAL A 93 -17.06 7.18 3.64
C VAL A 93 -16.63 8.59 3.24
N PHE A 94 -16.26 9.43 4.22
CA PHE A 94 -15.83 10.80 3.95
C PHE A 94 -14.44 10.90 3.35
N ASN A 95 -13.55 9.97 3.71
CA ASN A 95 -12.15 10.03 3.27
C ASN A 95 -11.91 9.39 1.91
N PHE A 96 -12.77 8.45 1.49
CA PHE A 96 -12.55 7.66 0.28
C PHE A 96 -12.45 8.50 -1.00
N PRO A 97 -13.34 9.48 -1.28
CA PRO A 97 -13.23 10.27 -2.51
C PRO A 97 -11.92 11.08 -2.62
N THR A 98 -11.48 11.67 -1.51
CA THR A 98 -10.21 12.42 -1.48
C THR A 98 -9.02 11.49 -1.66
N ALA A 99 -9.02 10.35 -0.98
CA ALA A 99 -7.98 9.34 -1.11
C ALA A 99 -7.84 8.85 -2.56
N MET A 100 -8.94 8.58 -3.23
CA MET A 100 -8.94 8.14 -4.64
C MET A 100 -8.45 9.23 -5.60
N ARG A 101 -8.79 10.47 -5.34
CA ARG A 101 -8.31 11.60 -6.15
C ARG A 101 -6.80 11.75 -6.08
N ASP A 102 -6.25 11.71 -4.87
CA ASP A 102 -4.81 11.83 -4.66
C ASP A 102 -4.07 10.63 -5.25
N LEU A 103 -4.61 9.43 -5.10
CA LEU A 103 -4.03 8.24 -5.68
C LEU A 103 -3.95 8.34 -7.21
N ASN A 104 -5.02 8.78 -7.88
CA ASN A 104 -5.01 8.98 -9.32
C ASN A 104 -3.93 9.95 -9.78
N ARG A 105 -3.77 11.07 -9.08
CA ARG A 105 -2.73 12.06 -9.41
C ARG A 105 -1.34 11.47 -9.32
N VAL A 106 -1.06 10.71 -8.26
CA VAL A 106 0.24 10.07 -8.05
C VAL A 106 0.50 9.00 -9.12
N VAL A 107 -0.48 8.14 -9.41
CA VAL A 107 -0.33 7.07 -10.41
C VAL A 107 -0.07 7.67 -11.78
N MET A 108 -0.81 8.68 -12.20
CA MET A 108 -0.60 9.32 -13.49
C MET A 108 0.79 9.98 -13.59
N ALA A 109 1.24 10.64 -12.54
CA ALA A 109 2.58 11.23 -12.51
C ALA A 109 3.67 10.16 -12.59
N PHE A 110 3.48 9.00 -11.94
CA PHE A 110 4.42 7.87 -12.02
C PHE A 110 4.47 7.28 -13.43
N VAL A 111 3.33 7.05 -14.06
CA VAL A 111 3.25 6.53 -15.44
C VAL A 111 3.94 7.47 -16.42
N ASP A 112 3.73 8.77 -16.31
CA ASP A 112 4.38 9.77 -17.15
C ASP A 112 5.92 9.69 -17.04
N ARG A 113 6.44 9.41 -15.86
CA ARG A 113 7.89 9.26 -15.65
C ARG A 113 8.44 7.97 -16.24
N LEU A 114 7.65 6.92 -16.35
CA LEU A 114 8.07 5.66 -17.00
C LEU A 114 8.25 5.83 -18.51
N GLU A 115 7.47 6.72 -19.11
CA GLU A 115 7.51 6.99 -20.55
C GLU A 115 8.60 8.00 -20.94
N ALA A 116 9.15 8.67 -19.95
CA ALA A 116 10.22 9.66 -20.19
C ALA A 116 11.65 8.99 -20.29
#